data_12eb45b70659c87178e9b39e89a60604
#
_entry.id   12eb45b70659c87178e9b39e89a60604
#
_cell.length_a   1.000
_cell.length_b   1.000
_cell.length_c   1.000
_cell.angle_alpha   90.00
_cell.angle_beta   90.00
_cell.angle_gamma   90.00
#
_symmetry.space_group_name_H-M   'P 1'
#
loop_
_entity.id
_entity.type
_entity.pdbx_description
1 polymer ?
#
loop_
_entity_poly.entity_id
_entity_poly.type
_entity_poly.pdbx_seq_one_letter_code
_entity_poly.pdbx_strand_id
1 'polypeptide(L)'
;RSAKDKYQPNMGTFDPELLGQLLGGFNFYNNMHEKLRDVSQWDGSNPHGIAEFDECNFLLLNTAVTAGLSSEEEQHTLLLGSSYVAEKLDYLKKKNKPVIAIGHHALELLSTEEKREITNLFEQEGVRLYLCGHSHSQEADSFSQNGRYVNIGCLLQKSKTEAVRASFDIGELETDGTVKLTSYKWDIDQKNWFADPPYDRDYRSLYDFPKINDNSKEKKHIKLVENPFTIVGYTLLGSLGCDGIKYYWKKDDKYVESIAFNRRLRNLKIKEDADISAYTISTSFGCVLSATEQQCRFCETGTLKFGGHLRAEDIALQCIFMAEYDSNCPSYKQVRNNAREFAFMGQGEPGYCYPAIKRAIMYTDYVMDKLGQKVSRYVISTCGVTEFIQALTEDLKNSVFKNKITIHLSLHEIDEKRNELMPINNIYDYQEVIACCKKLYQVTNEKIGVGILMFDKYQTKDGKSYTLTPKRLEEILSVLDNDVFRIDLCFVNNTDAGRQKHELSNEMADALFQVVLDKGFEGKIFTSFGDMQKSGCGMLSSSMENKSEVGSTTIEHFNKAVQLLQEVKEYCYER
;
A
#
# COMPACT_ATOMS: atom_id res chain seq x y z
N ARG A 1 7.81 -26.37 -18.75
CA ARG A 1 6.98 -26.30 -20.00
C ARG A 1 6.26 -27.62 -20.26
N SER A 2 6.93 -28.78 -20.17
CA SER A 2 6.28 -30.08 -20.42
C SER A 2 5.16 -30.44 -19.43
N ALA A 3 5.24 -29.97 -18.19
CA ALA A 3 4.23 -30.26 -17.16
C ALA A 3 2.90 -29.52 -17.40
N LYS A 4 2.97 -28.26 -17.85
CA LYS A 4 1.77 -27.46 -18.16
C LYS A 4 1.04 -27.97 -19.41
N ASP A 5 1.79 -28.50 -20.40
CA ASP A 5 1.24 -29.03 -21.65
C ASP A 5 0.45 -30.34 -21.44
N LYS A 6 0.67 -31.03 -20.32
CA LYS A 6 0.00 -32.29 -19.95
C LYS A 6 -1.04 -32.14 -18.84
N TYR A 7 -1.30 -30.94 -18.38
CA TYR A 7 -2.42 -30.66 -17.48
C TYR A 7 -3.73 -30.73 -18.25
N GLN A 8 -4.74 -31.35 -17.66
CA GLN A 8 -6.07 -31.49 -18.25
C GLN A 8 -7.04 -30.51 -17.57
N PRO A 9 -7.19 -29.27 -18.08
CA PRO A 9 -7.96 -28.22 -17.41
C PRO A 9 -9.41 -28.61 -17.16
N ASN A 10 -10.04 -29.32 -18.12
CA ASN A 10 -11.44 -29.76 -18.01
C ASN A 10 -11.68 -30.82 -16.91
N MET A 11 -10.63 -31.46 -16.45
CA MET A 11 -10.67 -32.48 -15.40
C MET A 11 -10.00 -32.04 -14.11
N GLY A 12 -9.28 -30.92 -14.10
CA GLY A 12 -8.52 -30.44 -12.96
C GLY A 12 -7.45 -31.43 -12.47
N THR A 13 -6.85 -32.20 -13.38
CA THR A 13 -5.89 -33.27 -13.07
C THR A 13 -4.66 -33.21 -13.95
N PHE A 14 -3.55 -33.81 -13.45
CA PHE A 14 -2.36 -34.09 -14.25
C PHE A 14 -2.42 -35.47 -14.89
N ASP A 15 -1.71 -35.65 -16.00
CA ASP A 15 -1.42 -36.98 -16.52
C ASP A 15 -0.76 -37.84 -15.42
N PRO A 16 -1.20 -39.10 -15.19
CA PRO A 16 -0.70 -39.92 -14.06
C PRO A 16 0.79 -40.17 -14.07
N GLU A 17 1.40 -40.36 -15.25
CA GLU A 17 2.86 -40.57 -15.39
C GLU A 17 3.61 -39.28 -15.03
N LEU A 18 3.10 -38.14 -15.50
CA LEU A 18 3.65 -36.83 -15.16
C LEU A 18 3.50 -36.53 -13.68
N LEU A 19 2.33 -36.80 -13.08
CA LEU A 19 2.13 -36.61 -11.65
C LEU A 19 3.14 -37.42 -10.84
N GLY A 20 3.38 -38.71 -11.22
CA GLY A 20 4.40 -39.55 -10.58
C GLY A 20 5.81 -38.95 -10.68
N GLN A 21 6.16 -38.37 -11.83
CA GLN A 21 7.45 -37.69 -12.01
C GLN A 21 7.58 -36.42 -11.17
N LEU A 22 6.54 -35.60 -11.13
CA LEU A 22 6.48 -34.37 -10.31
C LEU A 22 6.60 -34.70 -8.82
N LEU A 23 5.83 -35.68 -8.34
CA LEU A 23 5.86 -36.10 -6.94
C LEU A 23 7.18 -36.76 -6.56
N GLY A 24 7.84 -37.47 -7.50
CA GLY A 24 9.18 -38.02 -7.30
C GLY A 24 10.23 -36.96 -6.93
N GLY A 25 10.11 -35.76 -7.43
CA GLY A 25 10.95 -34.60 -7.05
C GLY A 25 10.84 -34.20 -5.58
N PHE A 26 9.75 -34.55 -4.91
CA PHE A 26 9.50 -34.23 -3.49
C PHE A 26 9.88 -35.38 -2.53
N ASN A 27 10.46 -36.47 -2.99
CA ASN A 27 10.77 -37.64 -2.16
C ASN A 27 11.64 -37.29 -0.94
N PHE A 28 12.62 -36.42 -1.09
CA PHE A 28 13.46 -35.98 0.04
C PHE A 28 12.62 -35.19 1.08
N TYR A 29 11.78 -34.29 0.62
CA TYR A 29 10.89 -33.52 1.47
C TYR A 29 9.90 -34.43 2.21
N ASN A 30 9.29 -35.37 1.51
CA ASN A 30 8.35 -36.32 2.07
C ASN A 30 9.02 -37.23 3.13
N ASN A 31 10.21 -37.74 2.87
CA ASN A 31 10.98 -38.55 3.83
C ASN A 31 11.36 -37.73 5.09
N MET A 32 11.66 -36.45 4.94
CA MET A 32 11.93 -35.56 6.06
C MET A 32 10.64 -35.29 6.86
N HIS A 33 9.55 -35.11 6.16
CA HIS A 33 8.24 -34.83 6.74
C HIS A 33 7.72 -36.02 7.56
N GLU A 34 7.83 -37.25 7.06
CA GLU A 34 7.49 -38.48 7.76
C GLU A 34 8.30 -38.67 9.06
N LYS A 35 9.56 -38.21 9.06
CA LYS A 35 10.42 -38.27 10.25
C LYS A 35 10.10 -37.22 11.31
N LEU A 36 9.46 -36.14 10.93
CA LEU A 36 9.21 -34.98 11.79
C LEU A 36 7.77 -34.89 12.32
N ARG A 37 6.82 -35.64 11.73
CA ARG A 37 5.40 -35.51 12.06
C ARG A 37 4.63 -36.83 11.96
N ASP A 38 3.93 -37.16 13.04
CA ASP A 38 2.95 -38.25 13.07
C ASP A 38 1.55 -37.87 12.53
N VAL A 39 1.36 -36.69 11.92
CA VAL A 39 0.03 -36.05 11.77
C VAL A 39 -0.43 -35.80 10.35
N SER A 40 0.42 -35.95 9.31
CA SER A 40 0.01 -35.68 7.93
C SER A 40 -0.29 -36.97 7.16
N GLN A 41 -1.52 -37.09 6.64
CA GLN A 41 -1.89 -38.17 5.74
C GLN A 41 -1.58 -37.74 4.29
N TRP A 42 -0.43 -38.17 3.80
CA TRP A 42 -0.06 -38.06 2.40
C TRP A 42 0.02 -39.46 1.81
N ASP A 43 -0.81 -39.77 0.80
CA ASP A 43 -0.97 -41.12 0.26
C ASP A 43 -0.18 -41.40 -1.04
N GLY A 44 0.56 -40.41 -1.52
CA GLY A 44 1.39 -40.54 -2.74
C GLY A 44 0.61 -40.49 -4.07
N SER A 45 -0.71 -40.56 -4.04
CA SER A 45 -1.58 -40.47 -5.22
C SER A 45 -2.13 -39.08 -5.46
N ASN A 46 -2.13 -38.24 -4.44
CA ASN A 46 -2.63 -36.87 -4.44
C ASN A 46 -1.52 -35.91 -4.02
N PRO A 47 -1.25 -34.82 -4.75
CA PRO A 47 -0.20 -33.86 -4.42
C PRO A 47 -0.46 -33.09 -3.12
N HIS A 48 -1.69 -33.14 -2.59
CA HIS A 48 -2.12 -32.41 -1.40
C HIS A 48 -2.23 -33.31 -0.18
N GLY A 49 -1.94 -32.75 0.99
CA GLY A 49 -2.05 -33.42 2.28
C GLY A 49 -3.19 -32.89 3.12
N ILE A 50 -3.41 -33.55 4.26
CA ILE A 50 -4.30 -33.10 5.31
C ILE A 50 -3.63 -33.27 6.67
N ALA A 51 -4.04 -32.44 7.64
CA ALA A 51 -3.70 -32.65 9.05
C ALA A 51 -4.97 -32.52 9.87
N GLU A 52 -5.26 -33.49 10.73
CA GLU A 52 -6.46 -33.56 11.53
C GLU A 52 -6.14 -33.25 13.00
N PHE A 53 -6.88 -32.35 13.61
CA PHE A 53 -6.80 -31.99 15.02
C PHE A 53 -8.18 -32.06 15.67
N ASP A 54 -8.23 -31.93 16.98
CA ASP A 54 -9.48 -32.07 17.72
C ASP A 54 -10.47 -30.94 17.40
N GLU A 55 -9.99 -29.71 17.19
CA GLU A 55 -10.82 -28.52 17.00
C GLU A 55 -11.03 -28.19 15.52
N CYS A 56 -10.03 -28.42 14.67
CA CYS A 56 -10.08 -28.08 13.23
C CYS A 56 -9.21 -29.02 12.40
N ASN A 57 -9.40 -28.97 11.10
CA ASN A 57 -8.58 -29.69 10.14
C ASN A 57 -7.81 -28.71 9.25
N PHE A 58 -6.65 -29.12 8.77
CA PHE A 58 -5.90 -28.38 7.79
C PHE A 58 -5.89 -29.11 6.46
N LEU A 59 -6.14 -28.37 5.37
CA LEU A 59 -5.87 -28.79 3.99
C LEU A 59 -4.50 -28.24 3.60
N LEU A 60 -3.55 -29.14 3.35
CA LEU A 60 -2.17 -28.79 3.02
C LEU A 60 -1.98 -28.80 1.50
N LEU A 61 -1.95 -27.62 0.89
CA LEU A 61 -1.82 -27.48 -0.56
C LEU A 61 -0.35 -27.45 -0.97
N ASN A 62 0.04 -28.40 -1.81
CA ASN A 62 1.32 -28.33 -2.50
C ASN A 62 1.21 -27.38 -3.70
N THR A 63 1.38 -26.11 -3.45
CA THR A 63 1.33 -25.05 -4.48
C THR A 63 2.61 -25.00 -5.33
N ALA A 64 3.62 -25.79 -4.99
CA ALA A 64 4.88 -25.87 -5.71
C ALA A 64 4.91 -26.98 -6.77
N VAL A 65 3.81 -27.71 -7.00
CA VAL A 65 3.78 -28.84 -7.97
C VAL A 65 4.26 -28.42 -9.36
N THR A 66 3.88 -27.25 -9.82
CA THR A 66 4.28 -26.68 -11.11
C THR A 66 5.23 -25.48 -11.01
N ALA A 67 5.70 -25.16 -9.79
CA ALA A 67 6.72 -24.15 -9.57
C ALA A 67 8.10 -24.64 -10.10
N GLY A 68 9.03 -23.72 -10.28
CA GLY A 68 10.40 -24.04 -10.75
C GLY A 68 10.85 -23.17 -11.91
N LEU A 69 10.09 -22.14 -12.21
CA LEU A 69 10.43 -21.03 -13.09
C LEU A 69 10.91 -19.83 -12.27
N SER A 70 11.35 -18.77 -12.93
CA SER A 70 11.59 -17.50 -12.24
C SER A 70 10.27 -16.94 -11.69
N SER A 71 10.34 -16.11 -10.66
CA SER A 71 9.15 -15.49 -10.05
C SER A 71 8.29 -14.70 -11.07
N GLU A 72 8.89 -14.17 -12.13
CA GLU A 72 8.18 -13.51 -13.23
C GLU A 72 7.40 -14.50 -14.11
N GLU A 73 7.91 -15.74 -14.28
CA GLU A 73 7.27 -16.78 -15.09
C GLU A 73 6.21 -17.57 -14.32
N GLU A 74 6.21 -17.49 -12.98
CA GLU A 74 5.21 -18.13 -12.11
C GLU A 74 3.93 -17.34 -11.98
N GLN A 75 3.94 -16.04 -12.27
CA GLN A 75 2.74 -15.19 -12.17
C GLN A 75 1.60 -15.72 -13.05
N HIS A 76 0.47 -16.01 -12.41
CA HIS A 76 -0.76 -16.52 -13.04
C HIS A 76 -0.57 -17.80 -13.85
N THR A 77 0.34 -18.67 -13.44
CA THR A 77 0.66 -19.87 -14.21
C THR A 77 0.72 -21.17 -13.38
N LEU A 78 0.67 -21.07 -12.05
CA LEU A 78 0.73 -22.25 -11.20
C LEU A 78 -0.58 -23.05 -11.27
N LEU A 79 -0.45 -24.36 -11.15
CA LEU A 79 -1.55 -25.32 -11.20
C LEU A 79 -1.48 -26.22 -9.97
N LEU A 80 -2.62 -26.43 -9.31
CA LEU A 80 -2.77 -27.33 -8.16
C LEU A 80 -3.38 -28.67 -8.54
N GLY A 81 -4.31 -28.65 -9.51
CA GLY A 81 -5.18 -29.76 -9.82
C GLY A 81 -6.42 -29.74 -8.94
N SER A 82 -7.41 -28.97 -9.33
CA SER A 82 -8.64 -28.72 -8.55
C SER A 82 -9.37 -30.01 -8.14
N SER A 83 -9.31 -31.08 -8.95
CA SER A 83 -9.91 -32.38 -8.60
C SER A 83 -9.23 -33.04 -7.40
N TYR A 84 -7.92 -32.90 -7.25
CA TYR A 84 -7.20 -33.44 -6.08
C TYR A 84 -7.53 -32.65 -4.81
N VAL A 85 -7.74 -31.34 -4.94
CA VAL A 85 -8.20 -30.49 -3.83
C VAL A 85 -9.61 -30.90 -3.42
N ALA A 86 -10.51 -31.08 -4.39
CA ALA A 86 -11.90 -31.52 -4.14
C ALA A 86 -11.96 -32.86 -3.41
N GLU A 87 -11.12 -33.83 -3.79
CA GLU A 87 -11.04 -35.14 -3.13
C GLU A 87 -10.67 -35.01 -1.64
N LYS A 88 -9.70 -34.16 -1.31
CA LYS A 88 -9.30 -33.94 0.09
C LYS A 88 -10.38 -33.18 0.87
N LEU A 89 -11.05 -32.20 0.25
CA LEU A 89 -12.16 -31.49 0.87
C LEU A 89 -13.35 -32.40 1.13
N ASP A 90 -13.71 -33.30 0.19
CA ASP A 90 -14.73 -34.33 0.37
C ASP A 90 -14.46 -35.25 1.56
N TYR A 91 -13.20 -35.60 1.78
CA TYR A 91 -12.79 -36.38 2.95
C TYR A 91 -12.95 -35.56 4.24
N LEU A 92 -12.45 -34.32 4.26
CA LEU A 92 -12.49 -33.45 5.44
C LEU A 92 -13.92 -33.04 5.83
N LYS A 93 -14.80 -32.85 4.86
CA LYS A 93 -16.23 -32.55 5.08
C LYS A 93 -16.94 -33.60 5.95
N LYS A 94 -16.59 -34.87 5.79
CA LYS A 94 -17.16 -35.99 6.58
C LYS A 94 -16.78 -35.90 8.05
N LYS A 95 -15.74 -35.12 8.40
CA LYS A 95 -15.30 -34.94 9.78
C LYS A 95 -16.08 -33.87 10.54
N ASN A 96 -16.89 -33.05 9.84
CA ASN A 96 -17.72 -31.97 10.41
C ASN A 96 -16.94 -31.02 11.34
N LYS A 97 -15.73 -30.63 10.94
CA LYS A 97 -14.84 -29.69 11.62
C LYS A 97 -14.46 -28.55 10.68
N PRO A 98 -14.14 -27.35 11.20
CA PRO A 98 -13.59 -26.27 10.38
C PRO A 98 -12.37 -26.71 9.59
N VAL A 99 -12.24 -26.23 8.36
CA VAL A 99 -11.09 -26.49 7.51
C VAL A 99 -10.34 -25.18 7.21
N ILE A 100 -9.06 -25.15 7.55
CA ILE A 100 -8.13 -24.08 7.22
C ILE A 100 -7.20 -24.60 6.13
N ALA A 101 -7.13 -23.92 4.99
CA ALA A 101 -6.19 -24.28 3.93
C ALA A 101 -4.83 -23.60 4.14
N ILE A 102 -3.75 -24.31 3.84
CA ILE A 102 -2.37 -23.81 3.93
C ILE A 102 -1.63 -24.14 2.63
N GLY A 103 -0.92 -23.16 2.06
CA GLY A 103 -0.05 -23.35 0.91
C GLY A 103 1.15 -22.41 0.96
N HIS A 104 2.12 -22.59 0.04
CA HIS A 104 3.26 -21.68 -0.03
C HIS A 104 2.95 -20.43 -0.84
N HIS A 105 2.31 -20.58 -1.98
CA HIS A 105 2.04 -19.48 -2.92
C HIS A 105 0.65 -18.89 -2.68
N ALA A 106 0.51 -17.59 -2.89
CA ALA A 106 -0.79 -16.92 -2.89
C ALA A 106 -1.66 -17.41 -4.07
N LEU A 107 -2.98 -17.37 -3.92
CA LEU A 107 -3.92 -17.81 -4.97
C LEU A 107 -3.79 -16.99 -6.25
N GLU A 108 -3.28 -15.76 -6.16
CA GLU A 108 -3.01 -14.86 -7.28
C GLU A 108 -1.97 -15.40 -8.26
N LEU A 109 -1.08 -16.29 -7.80
CA LEU A 109 -0.06 -16.91 -8.64
C LEU A 109 -0.59 -18.12 -9.44
N LEU A 110 -1.78 -18.61 -9.12
CA LEU A 110 -2.45 -19.65 -9.88
C LEU A 110 -2.90 -19.12 -11.24
N SER A 111 -3.04 -20.02 -12.21
CA SER A 111 -3.69 -19.67 -13.47
C SER A 111 -5.12 -19.16 -13.21
N THR A 112 -5.62 -18.30 -14.07
CA THR A 112 -6.94 -17.67 -13.88
C THR A 112 -8.06 -18.72 -13.71
N GLU A 113 -8.00 -19.80 -14.47
CA GLU A 113 -8.99 -20.89 -14.38
C GLU A 113 -8.84 -21.66 -13.07
N GLU A 114 -7.63 -22.04 -12.71
CA GLU A 114 -7.34 -22.79 -11.49
C GLU A 114 -7.74 -21.97 -10.26
N LYS A 115 -7.38 -20.68 -10.21
CA LYS A 115 -7.79 -19.78 -9.13
C LYS A 115 -9.30 -19.76 -8.95
N ARG A 116 -10.03 -19.60 -10.05
CA ARG A 116 -11.51 -19.58 -10.03
C ARG A 116 -12.08 -20.88 -9.49
N GLU A 117 -11.58 -22.04 -9.93
CA GLU A 117 -12.05 -23.34 -9.49
C GLU A 117 -11.75 -23.59 -8.02
N ILE A 118 -10.52 -23.32 -7.56
CA ILE A 118 -10.13 -23.46 -6.16
C ILE A 118 -10.95 -22.53 -5.26
N THR A 119 -11.17 -21.29 -5.67
CA THR A 119 -11.97 -20.33 -4.92
C THR A 119 -13.43 -20.82 -4.78
N ASN A 120 -14.00 -21.33 -5.86
CA ASN A 120 -15.36 -21.91 -5.84
C ASN A 120 -15.44 -23.15 -4.94
N LEU A 121 -14.45 -24.03 -4.99
CA LEU A 121 -14.38 -25.19 -4.10
C LEU A 121 -14.32 -24.76 -2.63
N PHE A 122 -13.49 -23.78 -2.31
CA PHE A 122 -13.37 -23.25 -0.95
C PHE A 122 -14.69 -22.67 -0.46
N GLU A 123 -15.41 -21.92 -1.30
CA GLU A 123 -16.72 -21.39 -0.93
C GLU A 123 -17.76 -22.50 -0.69
N GLN A 124 -17.84 -23.46 -1.61
CA GLN A 124 -18.78 -24.56 -1.54
C GLN A 124 -18.55 -25.47 -0.33
N GLU A 125 -17.30 -25.73 -0.01
CA GLU A 125 -16.91 -26.63 1.07
C GLU A 125 -16.64 -25.91 2.41
N GLY A 126 -16.90 -24.60 2.48
CA GLY A 126 -16.84 -23.84 3.71
C GLY A 126 -15.43 -23.52 4.20
N VAL A 127 -14.41 -23.59 3.34
CA VAL A 127 -13.06 -23.11 3.68
C VAL A 127 -13.09 -21.58 3.69
N ARG A 128 -12.79 -20.99 4.84
CA ARG A 128 -12.87 -19.53 5.05
C ARG A 128 -11.51 -18.87 5.22
N LEU A 129 -10.47 -19.64 5.49
CA LEU A 129 -9.12 -19.14 5.71
C LEU A 129 -8.13 -19.91 4.87
N TYR A 130 -7.32 -19.19 4.13
CA TYR A 130 -6.15 -19.70 3.42
C TYR A 130 -4.89 -18.99 3.92
N LEU A 131 -3.96 -19.72 4.50
CA LEU A 131 -2.67 -19.22 4.96
C LEU A 131 -1.61 -19.52 3.90
N CYS A 132 -0.88 -18.50 3.46
CA CYS A 132 0.18 -18.66 2.46
C CYS A 132 1.42 -17.84 2.82
N GLY A 133 2.49 -18.03 2.06
CA GLY A 133 3.76 -17.33 2.20
C GLY A 133 4.23 -16.75 0.86
N HIS A 134 5.50 -16.93 0.54
CA HIS A 134 6.16 -16.58 -0.72
C HIS A 134 6.50 -15.10 -0.90
N SER A 135 5.57 -14.18 -0.75
CA SER A 135 5.79 -12.75 -1.03
C SER A 135 6.67 -12.05 0.01
N HIS A 136 6.99 -12.71 1.13
CA HIS A 136 7.73 -12.15 2.27
C HIS A 136 7.09 -10.88 2.86
N SER A 137 5.94 -10.46 2.36
CA SER A 137 5.13 -9.37 2.90
C SER A 137 3.94 -9.96 3.66
N GLN A 138 3.61 -9.35 4.81
CA GLN A 138 2.40 -9.70 5.53
C GLN A 138 1.23 -8.95 4.89
N GLU A 139 0.41 -9.67 4.16
CA GLU A 139 -0.77 -9.15 3.48
C GLU A 139 -1.97 -10.02 3.76
N ALA A 140 -3.12 -9.42 3.74
CA ALA A 140 -4.37 -10.14 3.86
C ALA A 140 -5.41 -9.55 2.92
N ASP A 141 -6.10 -10.42 2.22
CA ASP A 141 -7.18 -10.04 1.31
C ASP A 141 -8.28 -11.10 1.28
N SER A 142 -9.38 -10.83 0.60
CA SER A 142 -10.43 -11.80 0.37
C SER A 142 -10.23 -12.51 -0.95
N PHE A 143 -10.36 -13.83 -0.94
CA PHE A 143 -10.43 -14.61 -2.17
C PHE A 143 -11.87 -14.89 -2.61
N SER A 144 -12.84 -14.68 -1.71
CA SER A 144 -14.26 -14.81 -1.98
C SER A 144 -15.09 -13.95 -1.02
N GLN A 145 -16.42 -13.97 -1.17
CA GLN A 145 -17.33 -13.22 -0.30
C GLN A 145 -17.11 -13.52 1.20
N ASN A 146 -16.83 -14.77 1.54
CA ASN A 146 -16.65 -15.20 2.93
C ASN A 146 -15.27 -15.78 3.22
N GLY A 147 -14.38 -15.79 2.25
CA GLY A 147 -13.05 -16.36 2.36
C GLY A 147 -11.95 -15.29 2.44
N ARG A 148 -10.95 -15.53 3.27
CA ARG A 148 -9.78 -14.65 3.43
C ARG A 148 -8.51 -15.45 3.20
N TYR A 149 -7.54 -14.86 2.54
CA TYR A 149 -6.18 -15.37 2.59
C TYR A 149 -5.28 -14.44 3.41
N VAL A 150 -4.31 -15.02 4.05
CA VAL A 150 -3.30 -14.34 4.85
C VAL A 150 -1.93 -14.76 4.37
N ASN A 151 -1.15 -13.79 3.96
CA ASN A 151 0.23 -13.98 3.61
C ASN A 151 1.07 -13.89 4.88
N ILE A 152 1.61 -15.02 5.30
CA ILE A 152 2.44 -15.13 6.50
C ILE A 152 3.87 -14.70 6.14
N GLY A 153 4.54 -13.97 7.03
CA GLY A 153 5.91 -13.52 6.83
C GLY A 153 6.94 -14.66 6.74
N CYS A 154 8.20 -14.32 6.56
CA CYS A 154 9.31 -15.25 6.44
C CYS A 154 10.13 -15.33 7.73
N LEU A 155 10.37 -16.55 8.24
CA LEU A 155 11.19 -16.78 9.45
C LEU A 155 12.69 -16.55 9.24
N LEU A 156 13.18 -16.67 8.00
CA LEU A 156 14.61 -16.59 7.69
C LEU A 156 14.86 -15.59 6.57
N GLN A 157 15.54 -14.50 6.91
CA GLN A 157 16.07 -13.54 5.93
C GLN A 157 17.53 -13.85 5.59
N LYS A 158 17.84 -13.97 4.30
CA LYS A 158 19.21 -14.18 3.82
C LYS A 158 19.95 -12.90 3.46
N SER A 159 19.25 -11.80 3.25
CA SER A 159 19.84 -10.53 2.79
C SER A 159 20.08 -9.57 3.94
N LYS A 160 21.27 -8.97 3.99
CA LYS A 160 21.60 -7.89 4.93
C LYS A 160 20.94 -6.56 4.54
N THR A 161 20.34 -6.50 3.35
CA THR A 161 19.76 -5.28 2.76
C THR A 161 18.23 -5.28 2.76
N GLU A 162 17.56 -6.35 3.18
CA GLU A 162 16.11 -6.40 3.21
C GLU A 162 15.56 -5.71 4.45
N ALA A 163 14.68 -4.73 4.21
CA ALA A 163 13.93 -4.05 5.27
C ALA A 163 12.86 -4.94 5.93
N VAL A 164 12.60 -6.11 5.36
CA VAL A 164 11.64 -7.08 5.87
C VAL A 164 12.26 -7.85 7.02
N ARG A 165 11.73 -7.71 8.22
CA ARG A 165 12.15 -8.45 9.40
C ARG A 165 11.59 -9.87 9.36
N ALA A 166 12.35 -10.83 9.88
CA ALA A 166 11.81 -12.18 10.11
C ALA A 166 10.52 -12.09 10.91
N SER A 167 9.49 -12.79 10.48
CA SER A 167 8.15 -12.71 11.06
C SER A 167 7.43 -14.06 11.03
N PHE A 168 6.50 -14.24 11.96
CA PHE A 168 5.55 -15.36 11.98
C PHE A 168 4.23 -14.91 12.60
N ASP A 169 3.18 -15.70 12.38
CA ASP A 169 1.87 -15.45 12.96
C ASP A 169 1.48 -16.59 13.92
N ILE A 170 0.80 -16.25 15.00
CA ILE A 170 0.13 -17.21 15.88
C ILE A 170 -1.36 -17.07 15.67
N GLY A 171 -2.03 -18.18 15.33
CA GLY A 171 -3.48 -18.25 15.20
C GLY A 171 -4.11 -18.85 16.45
N GLU A 172 -5.16 -18.24 16.96
CA GLU A 172 -6.01 -18.74 18.04
C GLU A 172 -7.41 -19.02 17.48
N LEU A 173 -7.85 -20.28 17.57
CA LEU A 173 -9.20 -20.70 17.20
C LEU A 173 -10.10 -20.62 18.43
N GLU A 174 -11.06 -19.71 18.42
CA GLU A 174 -12.05 -19.55 19.48
C GLU A 174 -13.16 -20.62 19.38
N THR A 175 -13.82 -20.89 20.49
CA THR A 175 -14.90 -21.90 20.56
C THR A 175 -16.10 -21.60 19.67
N ASP A 176 -16.26 -20.36 19.23
CA ASP A 176 -17.30 -19.94 18.31
C ASP A 176 -16.89 -20.05 16.82
N GLY A 177 -15.70 -20.56 16.54
CA GLY A 177 -15.14 -20.71 15.19
C GLY A 177 -14.40 -19.48 14.67
N THR A 178 -14.26 -18.42 15.47
CA THR A 178 -13.48 -17.24 15.11
C THR A 178 -11.99 -17.55 15.20
N VAL A 179 -11.22 -17.15 14.18
CA VAL A 179 -9.76 -17.25 14.19
C VAL A 179 -9.17 -15.86 14.43
N LYS A 180 -8.33 -15.73 15.43
CA LYS A 180 -7.52 -14.53 15.69
C LYS A 180 -6.08 -14.80 15.31
N LEU A 181 -5.46 -13.89 14.57
CA LEU A 181 -4.05 -13.97 14.19
C LEU A 181 -3.26 -12.86 14.89
N THR A 182 -2.15 -13.22 15.51
CA THR A 182 -1.21 -12.29 16.11
C THR A 182 0.12 -12.41 15.37
N SER A 183 0.55 -11.31 14.76
CA SER A 183 1.81 -11.24 14.03
C SER A 183 2.98 -10.90 14.94
N TYR A 184 4.08 -11.63 14.79
CA TYR A 184 5.33 -11.41 15.52
C TYR A 184 6.46 -11.07 14.56
N LYS A 185 7.31 -10.11 14.95
CA LYS A 185 8.51 -9.71 14.22
C LYS A 185 9.74 -9.83 15.09
N TRP A 186 10.87 -10.18 14.45
CA TRP A 186 12.15 -10.24 15.12
C TRP A 186 12.77 -8.86 15.27
N ASP A 187 13.12 -8.49 16.50
CA ASP A 187 13.96 -7.31 16.77
C ASP A 187 15.43 -7.73 16.83
N ILE A 188 16.21 -7.25 15.86
CA ILE A 188 17.63 -7.62 15.74
C ILE A 188 18.49 -7.01 16.83
N ASP A 189 18.09 -5.85 17.36
CA ASP A 189 18.84 -5.11 18.37
C ASP A 189 18.57 -5.66 19.79
N GLN A 190 17.32 -5.96 20.05
CA GLN A 190 16.88 -6.54 21.33
C GLN A 190 17.00 -8.08 21.35
N LYS A 191 17.25 -8.69 20.19
CA LYS A 191 17.37 -10.16 20.02
C LYS A 191 16.16 -10.91 20.58
N ASN A 192 14.97 -10.39 20.37
CA ASN A 192 13.72 -11.01 20.80
C ASN A 192 12.61 -10.85 19.76
N TRP A 193 11.55 -11.65 19.94
CA TRP A 193 10.31 -11.52 19.19
C TRP A 193 9.36 -10.56 19.92
N PHE A 194 8.73 -9.67 19.17
CA PHE A 194 7.68 -8.80 19.70
C PHE A 194 6.42 -8.90 18.85
N ALA A 195 5.27 -8.82 19.49
CA ALA A 195 4.01 -8.69 18.78
C ALA A 195 4.00 -7.35 18.04
N ASP A 196 3.62 -7.37 16.76
CA ASP A 196 3.51 -6.17 15.94
C ASP A 196 2.12 -5.53 16.10
N PRO A 197 1.92 -4.61 17.06
CA PRO A 197 0.60 -4.10 17.40
C PRO A 197 -0.15 -3.43 16.26
N PRO A 198 0.52 -2.72 15.33
CA PRO A 198 -0.18 -2.09 14.21
C PRO A 198 -0.82 -3.10 13.26
N TYR A 199 -0.15 -4.23 13.04
CA TYR A 199 -0.69 -5.31 12.22
C TYR A 199 -1.75 -6.11 12.96
N ASP A 200 -1.53 -6.43 14.23
CA ASP A 200 -2.47 -7.18 15.06
C ASP A 200 -3.84 -6.54 15.12
N ARG A 201 -3.92 -5.22 15.33
CA ARG A 201 -5.20 -4.52 15.43
C ARG A 201 -5.98 -4.54 14.14
N ASP A 202 -5.31 -4.33 13.01
CA ASP A 202 -5.95 -4.33 11.70
C ASP A 202 -6.30 -5.74 11.24
N TYR A 203 -5.49 -6.72 11.60
CA TYR A 203 -5.77 -8.13 11.34
C TYR A 203 -6.95 -8.63 12.15
N ARG A 204 -7.04 -8.35 13.42
CA ARG A 204 -8.17 -8.76 14.27
C ARG A 204 -9.51 -8.25 13.77
N SER A 205 -9.56 -7.04 13.22
CA SER A 205 -10.79 -6.47 12.65
C SER A 205 -11.16 -7.01 11.28
N LEU A 206 -10.21 -7.58 10.55
CA LEU A 206 -10.41 -8.15 9.21
C LEU A 206 -10.79 -9.65 9.27
N TYR A 207 -10.49 -10.35 10.38
CA TYR A 207 -10.54 -11.80 10.49
C TYR A 207 -11.53 -12.34 11.52
N ASP A 208 -12.53 -11.56 11.91
CA ASP A 208 -13.70 -12.10 12.57
C ASP A 208 -14.47 -12.97 11.54
N PHE A 209 -14.18 -14.26 11.54
CA PHE A 209 -14.89 -15.20 10.69
C PHE A 209 -16.32 -15.38 11.20
N PRO A 210 -17.32 -15.35 10.33
CA PRO A 210 -18.67 -15.70 10.75
C PRO A 210 -18.68 -17.13 11.27
N LYS A 211 -19.40 -17.35 12.37
CA LYS A 211 -19.57 -18.67 13.00
C LYS A 211 -19.90 -19.73 11.96
N ILE A 212 -19.13 -20.79 11.91
CA ILE A 212 -19.23 -21.87 10.92
C ILE A 212 -20.56 -22.61 10.97
N ASN A 213 -21.37 -22.42 12.04
CA ASN A 213 -22.62 -23.14 12.30
C ASN A 213 -23.91 -22.31 12.09
N ASP A 214 -23.88 -21.15 11.45
CA ASP A 214 -25.10 -20.37 11.29
C ASP A 214 -25.74 -20.58 9.90
N ASN A 215 -26.63 -21.59 9.82
CA ASN A 215 -27.52 -21.82 8.66
C ASN A 215 -28.64 -20.77 8.52
N SER A 216 -28.58 -19.68 9.27
CA SER A 216 -29.56 -18.61 9.18
C SER A 216 -29.19 -17.64 8.07
N LYS A 217 -30.05 -17.57 7.06
CA LYS A 217 -30.03 -16.55 5.98
C LYS A 217 -30.43 -15.16 6.52
N GLU A 218 -29.86 -14.72 7.61
CA GLU A 218 -29.98 -13.34 8.04
C GLU A 218 -28.80 -12.52 7.53
N LYS A 219 -29.10 -11.58 6.64
CA LYS A 219 -28.22 -10.48 6.26
C LYS A 219 -27.81 -9.72 7.52
N LYS A 220 -26.73 -10.13 8.20
CA LYS A 220 -26.15 -9.33 9.28
C LYS A 220 -25.43 -8.14 8.67
N HIS A 221 -25.98 -6.96 8.86
CA HIS A 221 -25.22 -5.72 8.73
C HIS A 221 -23.94 -5.85 9.56
N ILE A 222 -22.78 -5.77 8.89
CA ILE A 222 -21.48 -5.73 9.54
C ILE A 222 -21.49 -4.51 10.45
N LYS A 223 -21.51 -4.72 11.77
CA LYS A 223 -21.34 -3.62 12.72
C LYS A 223 -20.02 -2.94 12.43
N LEU A 224 -20.05 -1.66 12.13
CA LEU A 224 -18.86 -0.83 12.06
C LEU A 224 -18.02 -1.04 13.31
N VAL A 225 -16.72 -1.18 13.11
CA VAL A 225 -15.70 -1.30 14.16
C VAL A 225 -15.91 -0.21 15.23
N GLU A 226 -15.79 -0.54 16.50
CA GLU A 226 -16.05 0.34 17.66
C GLU A 226 -15.19 1.62 17.73
N ASN A 227 -14.15 1.78 16.91
CA ASN A 227 -13.38 3.02 16.76
C ASN A 227 -13.24 3.41 15.28
N PRO A 228 -14.23 4.08 14.69
CA PRO A 228 -14.13 4.52 13.31
C PRO A 228 -13.05 5.60 13.15
N PHE A 229 -12.31 5.53 12.04
CA PHE A 229 -11.45 6.62 11.61
C PHE A 229 -12.31 7.89 11.41
N THR A 230 -12.11 8.90 12.23
CA THR A 230 -13.00 10.07 12.33
C THR A 230 -12.26 11.37 12.12
N ILE A 231 -12.99 12.37 11.61
CA ILE A 231 -12.51 13.75 11.58
C ILE A 231 -12.71 14.39 12.97
N VAL A 232 -11.65 15.02 13.50
CA VAL A 232 -11.67 15.59 14.87
C VAL A 232 -11.33 17.07 14.91
N GLY A 233 -11.04 17.69 13.78
CA GLY A 233 -10.76 19.12 13.72
C GLY A 233 -10.30 19.54 12.34
N TYR A 234 -10.14 20.84 12.16
CA TYR A 234 -9.59 21.44 10.97
C TYR A 234 -8.83 22.73 11.28
N THR A 235 -7.98 23.16 10.37
CA THR A 235 -7.30 24.47 10.40
C THR A 235 -7.41 25.11 9.02
N LEU A 236 -7.85 26.37 8.97
CA LEU A 236 -7.86 27.14 7.73
C LEU A 236 -6.43 27.58 7.39
N LEU A 237 -6.04 27.48 6.12
CA LEU A 237 -4.71 27.74 5.64
C LEU A 237 -4.61 29.11 4.95
N GLY A 238 -3.41 29.73 5.06
CA GLY A 238 -3.11 31.01 4.49
C GLY A 238 -3.47 32.19 5.39
N SER A 239 -2.96 33.38 5.04
CA SER A 239 -3.09 34.60 5.84
C SER A 239 -4.55 35.07 6.04
N LEU A 240 -5.43 34.69 5.11
CA LEU A 240 -6.86 35.00 5.15
C LEU A 240 -7.75 33.78 5.36
N GLY A 241 -7.15 32.61 5.65
CA GLY A 241 -7.87 31.35 5.82
C GLY A 241 -8.58 30.85 4.56
N CYS A 242 -8.19 31.33 3.36
CA CYS A 242 -8.88 30.99 2.11
C CYS A 242 -8.03 30.17 1.12
N ASP A 243 -6.81 29.81 1.50
CA ASP A 243 -5.91 29.07 0.61
C ASP A 243 -6.17 27.56 0.63
N GLY A 244 -6.74 27.05 1.71
CA GLY A 244 -7.08 25.64 1.85
C GLY A 244 -7.52 25.30 3.26
N ILE A 245 -7.71 24.02 3.50
CA ILE A 245 -8.11 23.46 4.79
C ILE A 245 -7.24 22.25 5.10
N LYS A 246 -6.67 22.21 6.28
CA LYS A 246 -6.03 21.03 6.85
C LYS A 246 -7.01 20.34 7.78
N TYR A 247 -7.27 19.07 7.55
CA TYR A 247 -8.14 18.21 8.37
C TYR A 247 -7.32 17.29 9.26
N TYR A 248 -7.80 17.09 10.48
CA TYR A 248 -7.23 16.17 11.46
C TYR A 248 -8.13 14.96 11.63
N TRP A 249 -7.56 13.81 11.41
CA TRP A 249 -8.24 12.52 11.52
C TRP A 249 -7.69 11.76 12.71
N LYS A 250 -8.56 11.00 13.35
CA LYS A 250 -8.23 10.20 14.52
C LYS A 250 -8.71 8.78 14.36
N LYS A 251 -7.88 7.84 14.79
CA LYS A 251 -8.24 6.44 15.02
C LYS A 251 -7.50 5.98 16.28
N ASP A 252 -8.24 5.51 17.28
CA ASP A 252 -7.71 5.26 18.62
C ASP A 252 -7.03 6.53 19.19
N ASP A 253 -5.78 6.42 19.60
CA ASP A 253 -4.95 7.53 20.10
C ASP A 253 -4.03 8.13 19.04
N LYS A 254 -4.19 7.75 17.76
CA LYS A 254 -3.34 8.16 16.67
C LYS A 254 -4.02 9.19 15.79
N TYR A 255 -3.21 10.06 15.20
CA TYR A 255 -3.68 11.15 14.37
C TYR A 255 -2.93 11.20 13.05
N VAL A 256 -3.65 11.58 11.99
CA VAL A 256 -3.07 11.95 10.70
C VAL A 256 -3.69 13.23 10.20
N GLU A 257 -3.02 13.85 9.24
CA GLU A 257 -3.45 15.10 8.61
C GLU A 257 -3.68 14.87 7.12
N SER A 258 -4.69 15.53 6.57
CA SER A 258 -4.88 15.67 5.13
C SER A 258 -5.20 17.12 4.78
N ILE A 259 -4.95 17.53 3.53
CA ILE A 259 -5.08 18.93 3.13
C ILE A 259 -5.90 19.01 1.85
N ALA A 260 -6.91 19.88 1.86
CA ALA A 260 -7.63 20.30 0.68
C ALA A 260 -7.19 21.71 0.28
N PHE A 261 -6.84 21.92 -0.99
CA PHE A 261 -6.50 23.25 -1.49
C PHE A 261 -6.88 23.42 -2.96
N ASN A 262 -7.12 24.67 -3.37
CA ASN A 262 -7.41 24.98 -4.75
C ASN A 262 -6.10 25.33 -5.48
N ARG A 263 -5.76 24.61 -6.53
CA ARG A 263 -4.55 24.85 -7.32
C ARG A 263 -4.48 26.23 -7.94
N ARG A 264 -5.61 26.81 -8.27
CA ARG A 264 -5.68 28.16 -8.85
C ARG A 264 -5.13 29.25 -7.91
N LEU A 265 -5.34 29.09 -6.62
CA LEU A 265 -4.81 30.03 -5.61
C LEU A 265 -3.30 29.89 -5.43
N ARG A 266 -2.77 28.71 -5.72
CA ARG A 266 -1.36 28.38 -5.57
C ARG A 266 -0.50 28.76 -6.78
N ASN A 267 -1.03 28.70 -7.99
CA ASN A 267 -0.28 28.88 -9.24
C ASN A 267 -1.00 29.81 -10.20
N LEU A 268 -0.97 31.11 -9.93
CA LEU A 268 -1.56 32.14 -10.79
C LEU A 268 -0.97 32.19 -12.21
N LYS A 269 0.18 31.56 -12.45
CA LYS A 269 0.88 31.56 -13.76
C LYS A 269 0.47 30.44 -14.71
N ILE A 270 -0.21 29.38 -14.23
CA ILE A 270 -0.58 28.21 -15.07
C ILE A 270 -2.08 28.28 -15.37
N LYS A 271 -2.44 28.65 -16.60
CA LYS A 271 -3.84 28.84 -17.02
C LYS A 271 -4.63 27.53 -17.16
N GLU A 272 -3.98 26.41 -17.48
CA GLU A 272 -4.64 25.15 -17.84
C GLU A 272 -4.99 24.26 -16.64
N ASP A 273 -4.22 24.33 -15.55
CA ASP A 273 -4.47 23.59 -14.28
C ASP A 273 -5.31 24.42 -13.27
N ALA A 274 -5.87 25.54 -13.69
CA ALA A 274 -6.37 26.58 -12.80
C ALA A 274 -7.64 26.21 -12.02
N ASP A 275 -8.34 25.15 -12.43
CA ASP A 275 -9.67 24.81 -11.91
C ASP A 275 -9.72 23.40 -11.32
N ILE A 276 -8.62 22.91 -10.71
CA ILE A 276 -8.53 21.58 -10.09
C ILE A 276 -8.43 21.74 -8.58
N SER A 277 -9.36 21.11 -7.84
CA SER A 277 -9.19 20.88 -6.40
C SER A 277 -8.14 19.81 -6.17
N ALA A 278 -7.17 20.10 -5.32
CA ALA A 278 -6.09 19.17 -5.00
C ALA A 278 -6.17 18.77 -3.52
N TYR A 279 -5.95 17.49 -3.28
CA TYR A 279 -6.03 16.89 -1.95
C TYR A 279 -4.75 16.14 -1.64
N THR A 280 -4.13 16.46 -0.50
CA THR A 280 -2.99 15.72 0.04
C THR A 280 -3.52 14.68 1.02
N ILE A 281 -3.24 13.41 0.75
CA ILE A 281 -3.76 12.25 1.45
C ILE A 281 -2.65 11.58 2.24
N SER A 282 -2.91 11.28 3.51
CA SER A 282 -2.01 10.48 4.34
C SER A 282 -2.27 9.00 4.18
N THR A 283 -1.20 8.20 4.28
CA THR A 283 -1.23 6.75 4.06
C THR A 283 -0.82 5.95 5.30
N SER A 284 -0.29 6.62 6.34
CA SER A 284 0.07 5.98 7.60
C SER A 284 0.08 6.97 8.76
N PHE A 285 0.02 6.46 9.98
CA PHE A 285 0.28 7.21 11.21
C PHE A 285 1.80 7.34 11.38
N GLY A 286 2.37 8.53 11.14
CA GLY A 286 3.80 8.72 11.01
C GLY A 286 4.34 8.11 9.72
N CYS A 287 5.63 7.78 9.68
CA CYS A 287 6.26 7.18 8.51
C CYS A 287 6.97 5.88 8.88
N VAL A 288 6.75 4.82 8.10
CA VAL A 288 7.40 3.51 8.30
C VAL A 288 8.92 3.59 8.30
N LEU A 289 9.49 4.56 7.60
CA LEU A 289 10.94 4.77 7.54
C LEU A 289 11.53 5.16 8.90
N SER A 290 10.72 5.73 9.81
CA SER A 290 11.18 6.02 11.17
C SER A 290 11.36 4.77 12.02
N ALA A 291 10.62 3.70 11.73
CA ALA A 291 10.75 2.42 12.42
C ALA A 291 12.01 1.64 12.03
N THR A 292 12.61 1.97 10.88
CA THR A 292 13.80 1.30 10.33
C THR A 292 15.02 2.20 10.27
N GLU A 293 14.97 3.38 10.89
CA GLU A 293 16.02 4.43 10.85
C GLU A 293 16.37 4.91 9.43
N GLN A 294 15.48 4.71 8.47
CA GLN A 294 15.63 5.10 7.07
C GLN A 294 14.93 6.43 6.73
N GLN A 295 14.45 7.15 7.74
CA GLN A 295 13.70 8.40 7.58
C GLN A 295 14.50 9.51 6.91
N CYS A 296 13.81 10.30 6.08
CA CYS A 296 14.38 11.50 5.48
C CYS A 296 14.74 12.54 6.56
N ARG A 297 15.96 13.07 6.52
CA ARG A 297 16.52 13.97 7.54
C ARG A 297 15.94 15.39 7.53
N PHE A 298 15.00 15.66 6.64
CA PHE A 298 14.30 16.94 6.51
C PHE A 298 12.80 16.85 6.79
N CYS A 299 12.27 15.65 7.02
CA CYS A 299 10.84 15.43 7.10
C CYS A 299 10.37 15.33 8.55
N GLU A 300 9.40 16.18 8.94
CA GLU A 300 8.77 16.16 10.26
C GLU A 300 8.07 14.81 10.53
N THR A 301 7.33 14.28 9.54
CA THR A 301 6.68 12.97 9.67
C THR A 301 7.70 11.85 9.96
N GLY A 302 8.93 11.99 9.47
CA GLY A 302 10.03 11.07 9.77
C GLY A 302 10.52 11.12 11.22
N THR A 303 10.19 12.17 11.98
CA THR A 303 10.50 12.26 13.42
C THR A 303 9.43 11.61 14.30
N LEU A 304 8.26 11.31 13.73
CA LEU A 304 7.15 10.69 14.45
C LEU A 304 7.36 9.18 14.58
N LYS A 305 6.92 8.63 15.71
CA LYS A 305 6.86 7.19 15.84
C LYS A 305 5.86 6.62 14.82
N PHE A 306 6.28 5.60 14.09
CA PHE A 306 5.38 4.88 13.19
C PHE A 306 4.26 4.19 13.98
N GLY A 307 3.04 4.46 13.62
CA GLY A 307 1.82 3.96 14.26
C GLY A 307 1.02 2.96 13.41
N GLY A 308 1.55 2.56 12.24
CA GLY A 308 0.91 1.65 11.30
C GLY A 308 0.41 2.32 10.03
N HIS A 309 0.21 1.53 8.99
CA HIS A 309 -0.42 1.98 7.74
C HIS A 309 -1.93 2.18 7.93
N LEU A 310 -2.49 3.09 7.15
CA LEU A 310 -3.94 3.25 7.05
C LEU A 310 -4.51 2.15 6.16
N ARG A 311 -5.72 1.71 6.45
CA ARG A 311 -6.46 0.77 5.60
C ARG A 311 -6.97 1.48 4.34
N ALA A 312 -7.32 0.72 3.33
CA ALA A 312 -7.90 1.25 2.09
C ALA A 312 -9.12 2.15 2.34
N GLU A 313 -9.96 1.75 3.30
CA GLU A 313 -11.14 2.51 3.70
C GLU A 313 -10.79 3.85 4.35
N ASP A 314 -9.79 3.85 5.23
CA ASP A 314 -9.35 5.06 5.94
C ASP A 314 -8.70 6.06 4.96
N ILE A 315 -7.98 5.55 3.95
CA ILE A 315 -7.41 6.35 2.85
C ILE A 315 -8.52 6.89 1.94
N ALA A 316 -9.44 6.02 1.50
CA ALA A 316 -10.55 6.41 0.64
C ALA A 316 -11.48 7.41 1.32
N LEU A 317 -11.72 7.26 2.63
CA LEU A 317 -12.57 8.19 3.39
C LEU A 317 -12.03 9.61 3.39
N GLN A 318 -10.70 9.79 3.46
CA GLN A 318 -10.10 11.12 3.31
C GLN A 318 -10.43 11.72 1.93
N CYS A 319 -10.25 10.92 0.85
CA CYS A 319 -10.55 11.36 -0.51
C CYS A 319 -12.02 11.73 -0.68
N ILE A 320 -12.92 10.83 -0.29
CA ILE A 320 -14.36 10.96 -0.47
C ILE A 320 -14.91 12.14 0.33
N PHE A 321 -14.52 12.24 1.61
CA PHE A 321 -14.98 13.34 2.46
C PHE A 321 -14.56 14.69 1.89
N MET A 322 -13.28 14.88 1.56
CA MET A 322 -12.80 16.16 1.06
C MET A 322 -13.44 16.53 -0.28
N ALA A 323 -13.64 15.59 -1.16
CA ALA A 323 -14.30 15.84 -2.44
C ALA A 323 -15.80 16.16 -2.27
N GLU A 324 -16.48 15.46 -1.37
CA GLU A 324 -17.89 15.68 -1.07
C GLU A 324 -18.10 17.01 -0.36
N TYR A 325 -17.27 17.33 0.65
CA TYR A 325 -17.31 18.58 1.39
C TYR A 325 -17.07 19.79 0.47
N ASP A 326 -16.04 19.72 -0.37
CA ASP A 326 -15.67 20.76 -1.32
C ASP A 326 -16.79 21.10 -2.33
N SER A 327 -17.56 20.09 -2.70
CA SER A 327 -18.67 20.25 -3.63
C SER A 327 -19.89 20.94 -3.01
N ASN A 328 -20.05 20.86 -1.69
CA ASN A 328 -21.26 21.27 -0.99
C ASN A 328 -21.04 22.42 0.01
N CYS A 329 -19.80 22.75 0.36
CA CYS A 329 -19.48 23.81 1.31
C CYS A 329 -18.82 25.01 0.63
N PRO A 330 -19.50 26.18 0.58
CA PRO A 330 -19.03 27.36 -0.14
C PRO A 330 -17.98 28.21 0.60
N SER A 331 -17.60 27.85 1.83
CA SER A 331 -16.60 28.59 2.62
C SER A 331 -15.20 28.57 2.04
N TYR A 332 -14.97 27.70 1.09
CA TYR A 332 -13.76 27.50 0.32
C TYR A 332 -14.16 27.57 -1.15
N LYS A 333 -13.52 28.39 -1.96
CA LYS A 333 -13.94 28.64 -3.36
C LYS A 333 -14.04 27.34 -4.14
N GLN A 334 -15.26 26.99 -4.54
CA GLN A 334 -15.55 25.83 -5.38
C GLN A 334 -14.81 25.87 -6.71
N VAL A 335 -14.36 24.72 -7.14
CA VAL A 335 -13.76 24.52 -8.45
C VAL A 335 -14.85 24.49 -9.52
N ARG A 336 -14.69 25.30 -10.58
CA ARG A 336 -15.69 25.42 -11.64
C ARG A 336 -15.89 24.13 -12.46
N ASN A 337 -14.88 23.26 -12.55
CA ASN A 337 -14.90 22.09 -13.41
C ASN A 337 -15.15 20.75 -12.70
N ASN A 338 -15.41 20.74 -11.42
CA ASN A 338 -15.57 19.51 -10.62
C ASN A 338 -14.42 18.47 -10.79
N ALA A 339 -13.24 18.91 -11.25
CA ALA A 339 -12.09 18.04 -11.41
C ALA A 339 -11.32 17.93 -10.08
N ARG A 340 -10.91 16.71 -9.75
CA ARG A 340 -10.21 16.38 -8.49
C ARG A 340 -8.85 15.78 -8.77
N GLU A 341 -7.84 16.20 -8.01
CA GLU A 341 -6.52 15.57 -7.97
C GLU A 341 -6.26 15.05 -6.56
N PHE A 342 -6.01 13.75 -6.43
CA PHE A 342 -5.66 13.13 -5.16
C PHE A 342 -4.17 12.80 -5.13
N ALA A 343 -3.44 13.36 -4.17
CA ALA A 343 -2.00 13.19 -4.05
C ALA A 343 -1.64 12.46 -2.75
N PHE A 344 -1.16 11.25 -2.85
CA PHE A 344 -0.64 10.46 -1.73
C PHE A 344 0.76 10.95 -1.38
N MET A 345 0.83 12.09 -0.73
CA MET A 345 2.04 12.79 -0.30
C MET A 345 1.90 13.42 1.08
N GLY A 346 0.93 12.92 1.87
CA GLY A 346 0.76 13.27 3.26
C GLY A 346 1.74 12.52 4.16
N GLN A 347 1.28 12.05 5.31
CA GLN A 347 2.09 11.23 6.20
C GLN A 347 2.28 9.83 5.66
N GLY A 348 3.53 9.32 5.69
CA GLY A 348 3.91 7.97 5.28
C GLY A 348 4.73 7.90 3.99
N GLU A 349 5.27 6.71 3.73
CA GLU A 349 5.84 6.33 2.44
C GLU A 349 4.83 5.42 1.71
N PRO A 350 4.19 5.92 0.65
CA PRO A 350 3.13 5.17 -0.05
C PRO A 350 3.57 3.83 -0.63
N GLY A 351 4.85 3.71 -0.99
CA GLY A 351 5.37 2.48 -1.57
C GLY A 351 5.20 1.25 -0.67
N TYR A 352 5.20 1.44 0.64
CA TYR A 352 5.03 0.34 1.61
C TYR A 352 3.56 -0.03 1.88
N CYS A 353 2.60 0.72 1.36
CA CYS A 353 1.17 0.42 1.53
C CYS A 353 0.39 0.47 0.21
N TYR A 354 1.08 0.21 -0.90
CA TYR A 354 0.49 0.29 -2.24
C TYR A 354 -0.80 -0.55 -2.42
N PRO A 355 -0.92 -1.79 -1.90
CA PRO A 355 -2.18 -2.54 -2.01
C PRO A 355 -3.39 -1.82 -1.40
N ALA A 356 -3.20 -1.13 -0.27
CA ALA A 356 -4.25 -0.32 0.36
C ALA A 356 -4.58 0.92 -0.49
N ILE A 357 -3.57 1.59 -1.05
CA ILE A 357 -3.74 2.73 -1.96
C ILE A 357 -4.48 2.30 -3.23
N LYS A 358 -4.10 1.18 -3.84
CA LYS A 358 -4.76 0.62 -5.02
C LYS A 358 -6.27 0.46 -4.80
N ARG A 359 -6.66 -0.18 -3.69
CA ARG A 359 -8.08 -0.33 -3.32
C ARG A 359 -8.76 1.01 -3.00
N ALA A 360 -8.06 1.89 -2.29
CA ALA A 360 -8.60 3.22 -1.98
C ALA A 360 -8.89 4.03 -3.25
N ILE A 361 -8.05 3.94 -4.28
CA ILE A 361 -8.28 4.54 -5.59
C ILE A 361 -9.56 3.97 -6.23
N MET A 362 -9.73 2.64 -6.23
CA MET A 362 -10.93 2.00 -6.79
C MET A 362 -12.20 2.43 -6.05
N TYR A 363 -12.17 2.50 -4.72
CA TYR A 363 -13.29 2.99 -3.91
C TYR A 363 -13.60 4.45 -4.21
N THR A 364 -12.56 5.28 -4.30
CA THR A 364 -12.70 6.71 -4.61
C THR A 364 -13.30 6.90 -6.00
N ASP A 365 -12.80 6.20 -7.01
CA ASP A 365 -13.31 6.28 -8.39
C ASP A 365 -14.80 5.93 -8.48
N TYR A 366 -15.22 4.86 -7.81
CA TYR A 366 -16.64 4.50 -7.76
C TYR A 366 -17.51 5.62 -7.18
N VAL A 367 -17.07 6.21 -6.06
CA VAL A 367 -17.84 7.30 -5.42
C VAL A 367 -17.81 8.57 -6.25
N MET A 368 -16.68 8.91 -6.86
CA MET A 368 -16.60 10.09 -7.73
C MET A 368 -17.53 9.97 -8.93
N ASP A 369 -17.63 8.79 -9.55
CA ASP A 369 -18.59 8.52 -10.61
C ASP A 369 -20.04 8.71 -10.13
N LYS A 370 -20.37 8.16 -8.96
CA LYS A 370 -21.70 8.29 -8.35
C LYS A 370 -22.08 9.74 -8.05
N LEU A 371 -21.08 10.55 -7.64
CA LEU A 371 -21.25 11.97 -7.39
C LEU A 371 -21.20 12.84 -8.67
N GLY A 372 -20.95 12.25 -9.83
CA GLY A 372 -20.76 12.98 -11.09
C GLY A 372 -19.51 13.87 -11.08
N GLN A 373 -18.52 13.53 -10.25
CA GLN A 373 -17.27 14.29 -10.11
C GLN A 373 -16.17 13.68 -10.98
N LYS A 374 -15.40 14.53 -11.64
CA LYS A 374 -14.29 14.09 -12.49
C LYS A 374 -12.99 14.00 -11.70
N VAL A 375 -12.35 12.84 -11.74
CA VAL A 375 -10.97 12.69 -11.27
C VAL A 375 -10.01 13.10 -12.39
N SER A 376 -9.15 14.06 -12.11
CA SER A 376 -8.11 14.52 -13.04
C SER A 376 -6.96 13.50 -13.07
N ARG A 377 -6.47 13.15 -11.91
CA ARG A 377 -5.41 12.14 -11.72
C ARG A 377 -5.22 11.80 -10.24
N TYR A 378 -4.51 10.70 -10.02
CA TYR A 378 -3.87 10.37 -8.76
C TYR A 378 -2.37 10.59 -8.87
N VAL A 379 -1.75 11.15 -7.82
CA VAL A 379 -0.30 11.34 -7.72
C VAL A 379 0.21 10.56 -6.53
N ILE A 380 1.15 9.65 -6.75
CA ILE A 380 1.78 8.88 -5.67
C ILE A 380 3.21 9.38 -5.51
N SER A 381 3.50 10.02 -4.36
CA SER A 381 4.84 10.51 -4.06
C SER A 381 5.60 9.46 -3.27
N THR A 382 6.78 9.10 -3.73
CA THR A 382 7.61 8.05 -3.11
C THR A 382 9.08 8.46 -3.06
N CYS A 383 9.80 7.98 -2.06
CA CYS A 383 11.25 8.09 -2.01
C CYS A 383 11.96 7.01 -2.85
N GLY A 384 11.21 6.11 -3.50
CA GLY A 384 11.75 5.17 -4.49
C GLY A 384 11.74 3.71 -4.05
N VAL A 385 10.63 3.23 -3.50
CA VAL A 385 10.42 1.78 -3.24
C VAL A 385 10.26 1.07 -4.57
N THR A 386 11.23 0.27 -4.99
CA THR A 386 11.30 -0.32 -6.33
C THR A 386 10.19 -1.32 -6.58
N GLU A 387 9.85 -2.16 -5.60
CA GLU A 387 8.76 -3.14 -5.69
C GLU A 387 7.41 -2.46 -5.95
N PHE A 388 7.17 -1.34 -5.29
CA PHE A 388 5.98 -0.54 -5.54
C PHE A 388 5.94 -0.03 -6.99
N ILE A 389 7.06 0.55 -7.50
CA ILE A 389 7.12 1.09 -8.86
C ILE A 389 6.89 -0.03 -9.88
N GLN A 390 7.43 -1.21 -9.65
CA GLN A 390 7.25 -2.39 -10.49
C GLN A 390 5.78 -2.87 -10.46
N ALA A 391 5.19 -3.02 -9.27
CA ALA A 391 3.79 -3.42 -9.11
C ALA A 391 2.83 -2.42 -9.79
N LEU A 392 3.06 -1.12 -9.60
CA LEU A 392 2.28 -0.08 -10.29
C LEU A 392 2.46 -0.16 -11.81
N THR A 393 3.67 -0.43 -12.30
CA THR A 393 3.94 -0.58 -13.73
C THR A 393 3.12 -1.72 -14.34
N GLU A 394 3.06 -2.86 -13.68
CA GLU A 394 2.24 -4.00 -14.13
C GLU A 394 0.73 -3.69 -14.05
N ASP A 395 0.27 -3.04 -12.99
CA ASP A 395 -1.13 -2.64 -12.88
C ASP A 395 -1.55 -1.66 -14.00
N LEU A 396 -0.69 -0.71 -14.36
CA LEU A 396 -0.97 0.23 -15.45
C LEU A 396 -0.92 -0.44 -16.82
N LYS A 397 0.01 -1.36 -17.04
CA LYS A 397 0.08 -2.18 -18.24
C LYS A 397 -1.19 -3.02 -18.44
N ASN A 398 -1.74 -3.54 -17.35
CA ASN A 398 -2.97 -4.34 -17.33
C ASN A 398 -4.26 -3.49 -17.24
N SER A 399 -4.15 -2.16 -17.34
CA SER A 399 -5.30 -1.23 -17.31
C SER A 399 -6.20 -1.39 -16.06
N VAL A 400 -5.58 -1.67 -14.91
CA VAL A 400 -6.30 -1.88 -13.64
C VAL A 400 -7.03 -0.61 -13.20
N PHE A 401 -6.51 0.56 -13.52
CA PHE A 401 -7.07 1.84 -13.10
C PHE A 401 -7.85 2.53 -14.21
N LYS A 402 -8.98 3.13 -13.84
CA LYS A 402 -9.82 3.93 -14.74
C LYS A 402 -9.21 5.30 -15.03
N ASN A 403 -8.66 5.94 -14.00
CA ASN A 403 -8.14 7.29 -14.07
C ASN A 403 -6.61 7.31 -14.10
N LYS A 404 -6.05 8.41 -14.57
CA LYS A 404 -4.62 8.61 -14.68
C LYS A 404 -3.92 8.52 -13.33
N ILE A 405 -2.85 7.74 -13.27
CA ILE A 405 -1.94 7.68 -12.11
C ILE A 405 -0.56 8.17 -12.54
N THR A 406 0.06 9.00 -11.71
CA THR A 406 1.41 9.50 -11.93
C THR A 406 2.24 9.34 -10.67
N ILE A 407 3.55 9.11 -10.84
CA ILE A 407 4.50 9.12 -9.73
C ILE A 407 5.18 10.48 -9.60
N HIS A 408 5.46 10.86 -8.37
CA HIS A 408 6.37 11.94 -8.01
C HIS A 408 7.50 11.37 -7.17
N LEU A 409 8.71 11.28 -7.75
CA LEU A 409 9.88 10.74 -7.09
C LEU A 409 10.56 11.80 -6.23
N SER A 410 10.69 11.57 -4.95
CA SER A 410 11.50 12.38 -4.03
C SER A 410 12.97 11.96 -4.16
N LEU A 411 13.70 12.58 -5.09
CA LEU A 411 15.12 12.27 -5.32
C LEU A 411 16.03 13.08 -4.41
N HIS A 412 15.92 14.38 -4.42
CA HIS A 412 16.58 15.43 -3.64
C HIS A 412 18.10 15.49 -3.72
N GLU A 413 18.77 14.35 -3.80
CA GLU A 413 20.22 14.18 -3.91
C GLU A 413 20.57 12.86 -4.62
N ILE A 414 21.87 12.67 -4.91
CA ILE A 414 22.46 11.45 -5.47
C ILE A 414 23.70 11.06 -4.65
N ASP A 415 24.27 9.90 -4.94
CA ASP A 415 25.50 9.36 -4.35
C ASP A 415 25.42 9.26 -2.80
N GLU A 416 26.56 9.29 -2.13
CA GLU A 416 26.68 9.24 -0.67
C GLU A 416 25.87 10.34 0.03
N LYS A 417 25.69 11.50 -0.61
CA LYS A 417 24.87 12.59 -0.05
C LYS A 417 23.40 12.21 0.06
N ARG A 418 22.90 11.39 -0.89
CA ARG A 418 21.56 10.86 -0.79
C ARG A 418 21.46 9.82 0.35
N ASN A 419 22.45 8.96 0.53
CA ASN A 419 22.49 8.02 1.66
C ASN A 419 22.42 8.74 3.01
N GLU A 420 23.08 9.89 3.10
CA GLU A 420 23.08 10.71 4.30
C GLU A 420 21.76 11.46 4.54
N LEU A 421 21.17 12.03 3.48
CA LEU A 421 19.96 12.84 3.54
C LEU A 421 18.70 11.97 3.60
N MET A 422 18.72 10.88 2.86
CA MET A 422 17.63 9.90 2.71
C MET A 422 18.20 8.50 2.85
N PRO A 423 18.40 7.99 4.07
CA PRO A 423 19.03 6.68 4.32
C PRO A 423 18.36 5.51 3.64
N ILE A 424 17.10 5.63 3.23
CA ILE A 424 16.38 4.65 2.41
C ILE A 424 17.14 4.30 1.11
N ASN A 425 18.01 5.18 0.63
CA ASN A 425 18.85 4.92 -0.55
C ASN A 425 19.85 3.77 -0.34
N ASN A 426 20.16 3.41 0.91
CA ASN A 426 20.97 2.23 1.21
C ASN A 426 20.23 0.91 0.94
N ILE A 427 18.90 0.97 0.83
CA ILE A 427 18.05 -0.17 0.52
C ILE A 427 17.66 -0.12 -0.96
N TYR A 428 17.24 1.05 -1.44
CA TYR A 428 16.82 1.30 -2.81
C TYR A 428 17.77 2.32 -3.44
N ASP A 429 18.80 1.83 -4.09
CA ASP A 429 19.76 2.69 -4.77
C ASP A 429 19.08 3.57 -5.81
N TYR A 430 19.39 4.85 -5.86
CA TYR A 430 18.73 5.80 -6.75
C TYR A 430 18.86 5.43 -8.22
N GLN A 431 19.91 4.73 -8.64
CA GLN A 431 20.10 4.31 -10.03
C GLN A 431 19.10 3.20 -10.39
N GLU A 432 18.86 2.26 -9.47
CA GLU A 432 17.84 1.22 -9.64
C GLU A 432 16.43 1.84 -9.67
N VAL A 433 16.17 2.80 -8.78
CA VAL A 433 14.90 3.55 -8.76
C VAL A 433 14.67 4.27 -10.09
N ILE A 434 15.68 4.97 -10.62
CA ILE A 434 15.62 5.64 -11.93
C ILE A 434 15.35 4.63 -13.05
N ALA A 435 15.99 3.45 -13.00
CA ALA A 435 15.76 2.39 -13.98
C ALA A 435 14.31 1.86 -13.92
N CYS A 436 13.73 1.67 -12.73
CA CYS A 436 12.32 1.31 -12.58
C CYS A 436 11.39 2.42 -13.11
N CYS A 437 11.69 3.68 -12.83
CA CYS A 437 10.94 4.81 -13.37
C CYS A 437 10.98 4.87 -14.91
N LYS A 438 12.11 4.57 -15.53
CA LYS A 438 12.21 4.50 -17.00
C LYS A 438 11.31 3.39 -17.58
N LYS A 439 11.23 2.23 -16.93
CA LYS A 439 10.29 1.17 -17.34
C LYS A 439 8.83 1.61 -17.19
N LEU A 440 8.48 2.30 -16.12
CA LEU A 440 7.15 2.87 -15.95
C LEU A 440 6.81 3.87 -17.06
N TYR A 441 7.72 4.76 -17.40
CA TYR A 441 7.54 5.71 -18.51
C TYR A 441 7.28 4.98 -19.85
N GLN A 442 7.98 3.88 -20.13
CA GLN A 442 7.76 3.09 -21.35
C GLN A 442 6.33 2.54 -21.46
N VAL A 443 5.69 2.26 -20.32
CA VAL A 443 4.29 1.77 -20.28
C VAL A 443 3.30 2.93 -20.40
N THR A 444 3.55 4.04 -19.69
CA THR A 444 2.58 5.14 -19.56
C THR A 444 2.74 6.25 -20.58
N ASN A 445 3.94 6.43 -21.13
CA ASN A 445 4.36 7.60 -21.90
C ASN A 445 4.14 8.93 -21.18
N GLU A 446 4.15 8.90 -19.83
CA GLU A 446 3.90 10.05 -18.98
C GLU A 446 5.16 10.41 -18.21
N LYS A 447 5.66 11.65 -18.36
CA LYS A 447 6.84 12.11 -17.63
C LYS A 447 6.66 12.01 -16.11
N ILE A 448 7.67 11.47 -15.47
CA ILE A 448 7.72 11.28 -14.02
C ILE A 448 8.22 12.56 -13.38
N GLY A 449 7.49 13.09 -12.41
CA GLY A 449 7.93 14.24 -11.63
C GLY A 449 9.07 13.87 -10.68
N VAL A 450 10.13 14.65 -10.66
CA VAL A 450 11.25 14.49 -9.72
C VAL A 450 11.33 15.72 -8.83
N GLY A 451 11.10 15.52 -7.53
CA GLY A 451 11.23 16.55 -6.51
C GLY A 451 12.69 16.73 -6.10
N ILE A 452 13.15 17.97 -6.12
CA ILE A 452 14.47 18.36 -5.63
C ILE A 452 14.28 19.53 -4.65
N LEU A 453 14.72 19.33 -3.39
CA LEU A 453 14.67 20.37 -2.37
C LEU A 453 15.83 21.36 -2.56
N MET A 454 15.51 22.64 -2.58
CA MET A 454 16.47 23.73 -2.74
C MET A 454 17.05 24.11 -1.35
N PHE A 455 17.99 23.30 -0.86
CA PHE A 455 18.68 23.55 0.41
C PHE A 455 19.62 24.77 0.30
N ASP A 456 19.59 25.65 1.30
CA ASP A 456 20.61 26.67 1.52
C ASP A 456 21.12 26.65 2.96
N LYS A 457 22.30 26.08 3.17
CA LYS A 457 22.89 25.88 4.51
C LYS A 457 21.91 25.24 5.50
N TYR A 458 21.10 24.32 4.98
CA TYR A 458 20.17 23.55 5.79
C TYR A 458 20.92 22.64 6.73
N GLN A 459 20.61 22.72 8.03
CA GLN A 459 21.21 21.90 9.07
C GLN A 459 20.19 20.89 9.59
N THR A 460 20.55 19.63 9.49
CA THR A 460 19.78 18.53 10.08
C THR A 460 20.00 18.45 11.59
N LYS A 461 19.12 17.77 12.29
CA LYS A 461 19.18 17.60 13.74
C LYS A 461 20.48 16.90 14.21
N ASP A 462 21.05 16.03 13.38
CA ASP A 462 22.33 15.34 13.60
C ASP A 462 23.56 16.18 13.20
N GLY A 463 23.36 17.46 12.85
CA GLY A 463 24.42 18.44 12.63
C GLY A 463 25.04 18.45 11.23
N LYS A 464 24.51 17.68 10.28
CA LYS A 464 24.94 17.74 8.87
C LYS A 464 24.39 18.97 8.17
N SER A 465 25.13 19.48 7.18
CA SER A 465 24.73 20.68 6.43
C SER A 465 24.61 20.39 4.93
N TYR A 466 23.54 20.88 4.33
CA TYR A 466 23.25 20.72 2.90
C TYR A 466 23.05 22.06 2.22
N THR A 467 23.58 22.17 1.00
CA THR A 467 23.38 23.33 0.11
C THR A 467 23.29 22.83 -1.33
N LEU A 468 22.21 23.16 -2.02
CA LEU A 468 22.05 22.90 -3.44
C LEU A 468 22.66 24.07 -4.24
N THR A 469 23.80 23.84 -4.84
CA THR A 469 24.43 24.82 -5.77
C THR A 469 24.02 24.52 -7.20
N PRO A 470 24.10 25.51 -8.15
CA PRO A 470 23.88 25.26 -9.57
C PRO A 470 24.71 24.09 -10.11
N LYS A 471 25.99 24.01 -9.76
CA LYS A 471 26.87 22.90 -10.14
C LYS A 471 26.37 21.54 -9.62
N ARG A 472 25.95 21.49 -8.33
CA ARG A 472 25.41 20.24 -7.76
C ARG A 472 24.10 19.83 -8.44
N LEU A 473 23.26 20.79 -8.75
CA LEU A 473 22.04 20.51 -9.51
C LEU A 473 22.37 19.95 -10.91
N GLU A 474 23.38 20.48 -11.61
CA GLU A 474 23.83 19.90 -12.88
C GLU A 474 24.28 18.44 -12.74
N GLU A 475 25.01 18.10 -11.65
CA GLU A 475 25.42 16.73 -11.36
C GLU A 475 24.19 15.83 -11.15
N ILE A 476 23.18 16.27 -10.37
CA ILE A 476 21.94 15.53 -10.16
C ILE A 476 21.17 15.35 -11.47
N LEU A 477 21.06 16.38 -12.29
CA LEU A 477 20.37 16.31 -13.57
C LEU A 477 21.07 15.40 -14.57
N SER A 478 22.39 15.23 -14.46
CA SER A 478 23.18 14.40 -15.40
C SER A 478 22.85 12.91 -15.34
N VAL A 479 22.26 12.41 -14.24
CA VAL A 479 21.83 11.01 -14.11
C VAL A 479 20.38 10.78 -14.57
N LEU A 480 19.67 11.86 -14.91
CA LEU A 480 18.29 11.83 -15.37
C LEU A 480 18.19 12.01 -16.88
N ASP A 481 17.08 11.56 -17.44
CA ASP A 481 16.75 11.67 -18.86
C ASP A 481 15.60 12.67 -19.02
N ASN A 482 15.81 13.76 -19.75
CA ASN A 482 14.83 14.84 -19.90
C ASN A 482 13.60 14.45 -20.74
N ASP A 483 13.66 13.34 -21.49
CA ASP A 483 12.47 12.78 -22.15
C ASP A 483 11.57 12.05 -21.17
N VAL A 484 12.16 11.46 -20.10
CA VAL A 484 11.46 10.64 -19.10
C VAL A 484 11.01 11.45 -17.90
N PHE A 485 11.84 12.41 -17.46
CA PHE A 485 11.65 13.12 -16.22
C PHE A 485 11.34 14.61 -16.43
N ARG A 486 10.55 15.17 -15.52
CA ARG A 486 10.37 16.61 -15.33
C ARG A 486 10.80 16.97 -13.91
N ILE A 487 11.30 18.19 -13.72
CA ILE A 487 11.90 18.60 -12.46
C ILE A 487 10.99 19.56 -11.69
N ASP A 488 10.68 19.22 -10.47
CA ASP A 488 9.93 20.05 -9.54
C ASP A 488 10.89 20.53 -8.43
N LEU A 489 11.37 21.79 -8.52
CA LEU A 489 12.19 22.41 -7.47
C LEU A 489 11.28 22.85 -6.33
N CYS A 490 11.61 22.45 -5.11
CA CYS A 490 10.79 22.73 -3.93
C CYS A 490 11.57 23.55 -2.89
N PHE A 491 10.95 24.57 -2.34
CA PHE A 491 11.49 25.24 -1.16
C PHE A 491 11.52 24.29 0.02
N VAL A 492 12.51 24.48 0.89
CA VAL A 492 12.68 23.69 2.10
C VAL A 492 11.96 24.35 3.26
N ASN A 493 11.15 23.59 3.96
CA ASN A 493 10.48 24.03 5.17
C ASN A 493 11.34 23.70 6.41
N ASN A 494 11.28 24.57 7.41
CA ASN A 494 11.87 24.31 8.72
C ASN A 494 10.99 23.34 9.51
N THR A 495 11.61 22.28 10.02
CA THR A 495 10.96 21.21 10.78
C THR A 495 11.77 20.87 12.02
N ASP A 496 11.27 19.98 12.88
CA ASP A 496 12.06 19.43 13.99
C ASP A 496 13.16 18.46 13.52
N ALA A 497 13.12 18.03 12.26
CA ALA A 497 14.17 17.22 11.63
C ALA A 497 15.38 18.07 11.21
N GLY A 498 15.17 19.35 10.90
CA GLY A 498 16.25 20.25 10.49
C GLY A 498 15.77 21.65 10.11
N ARG A 499 16.68 22.58 10.02
CA ARG A 499 16.41 24.00 9.77
C ARG A 499 17.45 24.65 8.88
N GLN A 500 17.03 25.62 8.09
CA GLN A 500 17.93 26.56 7.44
C GLN A 500 17.85 27.95 8.09
N LYS A 501 18.96 28.68 8.06
CA LYS A 501 19.08 29.98 8.75
C LYS A 501 18.27 31.08 8.10
N HIS A 502 18.17 31.04 6.78
CA HIS A 502 17.49 32.04 5.95
C HIS A 502 16.67 31.31 4.89
N GLU A 503 15.55 31.90 4.53
CA GLU A 503 14.82 31.42 3.36
C GLU A 503 15.68 31.63 2.10
N LEU A 504 15.63 30.66 1.19
CA LEU A 504 16.28 30.80 -0.12
C LEU A 504 15.68 31.98 -0.85
N SER A 505 16.53 32.88 -1.38
CA SER A 505 16.02 34.02 -2.16
C SER A 505 15.39 33.56 -3.49
N ASN A 506 14.43 34.35 -3.97
CA ASN A 506 13.79 34.08 -5.26
C ASN A 506 14.81 34.11 -6.42
N GLU A 507 15.82 34.99 -6.34
CA GLU A 507 16.88 35.08 -7.36
C GLU A 507 17.71 33.78 -7.42
N MET A 508 17.99 33.18 -6.27
CA MET A 508 18.70 31.90 -6.24
C MET A 508 17.79 30.76 -6.75
N ALA A 509 16.53 30.75 -6.39
CA ALA A 509 15.57 29.78 -6.89
C ALA A 509 15.42 29.88 -8.42
N ASP A 510 15.33 31.11 -8.95
CA ASP A 510 15.28 31.35 -10.39
C ASP A 510 16.58 30.92 -11.08
N ALA A 511 17.75 31.15 -10.46
CA ALA A 511 19.03 30.70 -11.00
C ALA A 511 19.12 29.17 -11.06
N LEU A 512 18.67 28.46 -10.01
CA LEU A 512 18.58 26.99 -10.02
C LEU A 512 17.60 26.49 -11.09
N PHE A 513 16.47 27.16 -11.23
CA PHE A 513 15.49 26.78 -12.26
C PHE A 513 16.01 27.03 -13.68
N GLN A 514 16.83 28.04 -13.90
CA GLN A 514 17.49 28.26 -15.18
C GLN A 514 18.40 27.09 -15.55
N VAL A 515 19.13 26.50 -14.58
CA VAL A 515 19.93 25.28 -14.81
C VAL A 515 19.05 24.12 -15.30
N VAL A 516 17.85 23.95 -14.74
CA VAL A 516 16.88 22.91 -15.18
C VAL A 516 16.52 23.13 -16.67
N LEU A 517 16.21 24.37 -17.03
CA LEU A 517 15.84 24.72 -18.41
C LEU A 517 17.03 24.57 -19.38
N ASP A 518 18.23 24.99 -18.98
CA ASP A 518 19.44 24.89 -19.81
C ASP A 518 19.84 23.44 -20.11
N LYS A 519 19.49 22.49 -19.21
CA LYS A 519 19.65 21.04 -19.42
C LYS A 519 18.50 20.41 -20.21
N GLY A 520 17.54 21.19 -20.69
CA GLY A 520 16.42 20.73 -21.52
C GLY A 520 15.28 20.04 -20.77
N PHE A 521 15.24 20.16 -19.45
CA PHE A 521 14.14 19.59 -18.66
C PHE A 521 12.94 20.53 -18.63
N GLU A 522 11.76 19.95 -18.70
CA GLU A 522 10.54 20.61 -18.25
C GLU A 522 10.52 20.65 -16.70
N GLY A 523 9.90 21.68 -16.14
CA GLY A 523 9.82 21.75 -14.68
C GLY A 523 9.06 22.96 -14.16
N LYS A 524 9.08 23.10 -12.84
CA LYS A 524 8.49 24.23 -12.13
C LYS A 524 9.15 24.41 -10.76
N ILE A 525 8.98 25.62 -10.22
CA ILE A 525 9.28 25.88 -8.81
C ILE A 525 7.99 25.70 -8.01
N PHE A 526 8.03 24.80 -7.03
CA PHE A 526 6.96 24.59 -6.07
C PHE A 526 7.11 25.59 -4.93
N THR A 527 6.18 26.52 -4.85
CA THR A 527 6.09 27.43 -3.70
C THR A 527 5.53 26.68 -2.49
N SER A 528 6.13 26.88 -1.33
CA SER A 528 5.59 26.35 -0.08
C SER A 528 4.21 26.94 0.20
N PHE A 529 3.34 26.14 0.78
CA PHE A 529 1.96 26.49 1.02
C PHE A 529 1.57 26.10 2.45
N GLY A 530 0.99 27.05 3.20
CA GLY A 530 0.54 26.80 4.56
C GLY A 530 1.67 26.63 5.58
N ASP A 531 2.83 27.24 5.38
CA ASP A 531 4.01 27.11 6.25
C ASP A 531 3.71 27.54 7.68
N MET A 532 2.97 28.64 7.85
CA MET A 532 2.56 29.14 9.17
C MET A 532 1.70 28.14 9.95
N GLN A 533 0.96 27.29 9.24
CA GLN A 533 0.09 26.25 9.82
C GLN A 533 0.71 24.84 9.74
N LYS A 534 2.03 24.73 9.51
CA LYS A 534 2.75 23.45 9.34
C LYS A 534 2.06 22.51 8.34
N SER A 535 1.73 23.04 7.16
CA SER A 535 0.99 22.32 6.11
C SER A 535 1.77 22.18 4.80
N GLY A 536 3.02 22.68 4.75
CA GLY A 536 3.91 22.54 3.60
C GLY A 536 4.49 21.14 3.46
N CYS A 537 5.25 20.91 2.38
CA CYS A 537 5.92 19.63 2.14
C CYS A 537 6.83 19.26 3.31
N GLY A 538 6.71 18.03 3.81
CA GLY A 538 7.48 17.51 4.93
C GLY A 538 7.11 18.05 6.31
N MET A 539 6.06 18.87 6.44
CA MET A 539 5.71 19.54 7.72
C MET A 539 4.59 18.84 8.51
N LEU A 540 3.97 17.80 8.00
CA LEU A 540 2.86 17.13 8.69
C LEU A 540 3.38 16.37 9.92
N SER A 541 2.94 16.83 11.09
CA SER A 541 3.45 16.38 12.39
C SER A 541 2.39 15.80 13.32
N SER A 542 1.15 15.71 12.87
CA SER A 542 0.00 15.36 13.72
C SER A 542 -0.18 16.30 14.92
N SER A 543 0.41 17.50 14.86
CA SER A 543 0.25 18.53 15.88
C SER A 543 -1.15 19.12 15.79
N MET A 544 -1.90 19.05 16.89
CA MET A 544 -3.27 19.57 16.98
C MET A 544 -3.33 21.00 17.53
N GLU A 545 -2.21 21.71 17.50
CA GLU A 545 -2.16 23.11 17.90
C GLU A 545 -3.03 23.97 16.98
N ASN A 546 -3.83 24.83 17.57
CA ASN A 546 -4.72 25.78 16.86
C ASN A 546 -5.79 25.14 15.95
N LYS A 547 -6.21 23.90 16.24
CA LYS A 547 -7.34 23.30 15.51
C LYS A 547 -8.67 23.92 15.93
N SER A 548 -9.55 24.11 14.96
CA SER A 548 -10.97 24.38 15.20
C SER A 548 -11.72 23.05 15.38
N GLU A 549 -12.76 23.06 16.23
CA GLU A 549 -13.63 21.92 16.38
C GLU A 549 -14.51 21.73 15.14
N VAL A 550 -14.88 20.49 14.85
CA VAL A 550 -15.78 20.16 13.75
C VAL A 550 -17.20 20.58 14.09
N GLY A 551 -17.80 21.41 13.24
CA GLY A 551 -19.20 21.81 13.36
C GLY A 551 -20.16 20.74 12.85
N SER A 552 -21.47 20.95 13.10
CA SER A 552 -22.53 20.03 12.66
C SER A 552 -22.52 19.76 11.15
N THR A 553 -22.28 20.78 10.34
CA THR A 553 -22.16 20.65 8.87
C THR A 553 -21.03 19.73 8.46
N THR A 554 -19.85 19.86 9.08
CA THR A 554 -18.72 18.98 8.79
C THR A 554 -19.01 17.52 9.16
N ILE A 555 -19.70 17.32 10.29
CA ILE A 555 -20.14 15.98 10.74
C ILE A 555 -21.16 15.38 9.77
N GLU A 556 -22.10 16.19 9.27
CA GLU A 556 -23.10 15.74 8.29
C GLU A 556 -22.43 15.24 7.00
N HIS A 557 -21.50 16.02 6.44
CA HIS A 557 -20.74 15.62 5.25
C HIS A 557 -19.82 14.43 5.51
N PHE A 558 -19.25 14.34 6.72
CA PHE A 558 -18.47 13.16 7.11
C PHE A 558 -19.34 11.89 7.14
N ASN A 559 -20.51 11.94 7.76
CA ASN A 559 -21.45 10.81 7.80
C ASN A 559 -21.90 10.39 6.39
N LYS A 560 -22.12 11.37 5.50
CA LYS A 560 -22.43 11.10 4.10
C LYS A 560 -21.27 10.40 3.38
N ALA A 561 -20.03 10.83 3.61
CA ALA A 561 -18.85 10.17 3.05
C ALA A 561 -18.70 8.72 3.55
N VAL A 562 -18.96 8.49 4.85
CA VAL A 562 -18.97 7.13 5.44
C VAL A 562 -20.07 6.28 4.78
N GLN A 563 -21.27 6.80 4.59
CA GLN A 563 -22.35 6.08 3.90
C GLN A 563 -21.98 5.72 2.47
N LEU A 564 -21.43 6.67 1.71
CA LEU A 564 -20.97 6.44 0.33
C LEU A 564 -19.91 5.35 0.26
N LEU A 565 -18.96 5.34 1.20
CA LEU A 565 -17.94 4.31 1.29
C LEU A 565 -18.52 2.92 1.63
N GLN A 566 -19.54 2.85 2.48
CA GLN A 566 -20.23 1.60 2.79
C GLN A 566 -20.92 1.01 1.56
N GLU A 567 -21.60 1.84 0.77
CA GLU A 567 -22.26 1.42 -0.46
C GLU A 567 -21.26 0.85 -1.50
N VAL A 568 -20.04 1.40 -1.55
CA VAL A 568 -18.96 0.85 -2.40
C VAL A 568 -18.58 -0.55 -1.96
N LYS A 569 -18.43 -0.75 -0.66
CA LYS A 569 -18.09 -2.07 -0.12
C LYS A 569 -19.12 -3.11 -0.50
N GLU A 570 -20.39 -2.80 -0.34
CA GLU A 570 -21.48 -3.68 -0.74
C GLU A 570 -21.41 -4.00 -2.24
N TYR A 571 -21.17 -3.00 -3.10
CA TYR A 571 -21.04 -3.19 -4.55
C TYR A 571 -19.80 -4.02 -4.94
N CYS A 572 -18.64 -3.77 -4.31
CA CYS A 572 -17.41 -4.52 -4.58
C CYS A 572 -17.43 -5.95 -4.03
N TYR A 573 -18.31 -6.22 -3.06
CA TYR A 573 -18.54 -7.57 -2.53
C TYR A 573 -19.56 -8.38 -3.34
N GLU A 574 -20.39 -7.71 -4.16
CA GLU A 574 -21.39 -8.37 -5.03
C GLU A 574 -20.85 -8.73 -6.42
N ARG A 575 -19.66 -8.31 -6.76
CA ARG A 575 -18.95 -8.60 -8.03
C ARG A 575 -17.66 -9.36 -7.81
#